data_39f53b02c13df7844e390879dbda8705
#
_entry.id   39f53b02c13df7844e390879dbda8705
#
_cell.length_a   1.000
_cell.length_b   1.000
_cell.length_c   1.000
_cell.angle_alpha   90.00
_cell.angle_beta   90.00
_cell.angle_gamma   90.00
#
_symmetry.space_group_name_H-M   'P 1'
#
loop_
_entity.id
_entity.type
_entity.pdbx_description
1 polymer ?
#
loop_
_entity_poly.entity_id
_entity_poly.type
_entity_poly.pdbx_seq_one_letter_code
_entity_poly.pdbx_strand_id
1 'polypeptide(L)'
;MNEGSKARTIGMVGVVMCLVGIALSADMLRTFRSRVDRMQQKAQQVEELHRLREQAVEMDGMLRAVEPYAGSSARSLETLKDEALPGEAAEVRERERVTLTAGWTGRQADVQLKNVPIKGLMRFIRMAEEQRLPWRLRSCTIRAASDRRGTGDATLVMETIQRVN
;
A
#
# COMPACT_ATOMS: atom_id res chain seq x y z
N MET A 1 -29.11 -69.06 42.38
CA MET A 1 -29.47 -68.00 41.41
C MET A 1 -28.73 -66.72 41.79
N ASN A 2 -27.78 -66.52 41.15
CA ASN A 2 -27.03 -65.84 40.12
C ASN A 2 -26.42 -64.53 40.59
N GLU A 3 -25.44 -64.61 41.51
CA GLU A 3 -24.59 -63.45 41.81
C GLU A 3 -23.67 -63.05 40.65
N GLY A 4 -23.26 -64.04 39.82
CA GLY A 4 -22.42 -63.76 38.66
C GLY A 4 -23.12 -62.99 37.51
N SER A 5 -24.45 -63.04 37.44
CA SER A 5 -25.19 -62.27 36.45
C SER A 5 -25.29 -60.79 36.84
N LYS A 6 -25.49 -60.53 38.09
CA LYS A 6 -25.53 -59.13 38.60
C LYS A 6 -24.21 -58.39 38.49
N ALA A 7 -23.09 -59.08 38.76
CA ALA A 7 -21.76 -58.50 38.60
C ALA A 7 -21.42 -58.14 37.15
N ARG A 8 -21.81 -59.00 36.18
CA ARG A 8 -21.65 -58.72 34.73
C ARG A 8 -22.49 -57.50 34.28
N THR A 9 -23.72 -57.39 34.76
CA THR A 9 -24.63 -56.27 34.40
C THR A 9 -24.10 -54.95 34.93
N ILE A 10 -23.58 -54.91 36.15
CA ILE A 10 -22.97 -53.72 36.76
C ILE A 10 -21.71 -53.30 36.01
N GLY A 11 -20.85 -54.26 35.63
CA GLY A 11 -19.65 -54.01 34.85
C GLY A 11 -19.98 -53.42 33.47
N MET A 12 -21.02 -53.93 32.80
CA MET A 12 -21.43 -53.45 31.49
C MET A 12 -22.02 -52.03 31.54
N VAL A 13 -22.80 -51.71 32.55
CA VAL A 13 -23.32 -50.34 32.78
C VAL A 13 -22.17 -49.36 33.03
N GLY A 14 -21.16 -49.76 33.82
CA GLY A 14 -19.98 -48.90 34.08
C GLY A 14 -19.20 -48.58 32.79
N VAL A 15 -19.00 -49.57 31.91
CA VAL A 15 -18.32 -49.37 30.63
C VAL A 15 -19.12 -48.42 29.72
N VAL A 16 -20.43 -48.60 29.62
CA VAL A 16 -21.29 -47.74 28.82
C VAL A 16 -21.25 -46.28 29.33
N MET A 17 -21.33 -46.08 30.63
CA MET A 17 -21.21 -44.76 31.23
C MET A 17 -19.86 -44.09 30.96
N CYS A 18 -18.77 -44.82 31.02
CA CYS A 18 -17.45 -44.32 30.64
C CYS A 18 -17.36 -43.92 29.16
N LEU A 19 -17.90 -44.69 28.27
CA LEU A 19 -17.91 -44.40 26.82
C LEU A 19 -18.75 -43.18 26.52
N VAL A 20 -19.91 -43.00 27.13
CA VAL A 20 -20.74 -41.80 27.03
C VAL A 20 -20.00 -40.57 27.58
N GLY A 21 -19.34 -40.71 28.71
CA GLY A 21 -18.52 -39.63 29.29
C GLY A 21 -17.40 -39.17 28.37
N ILE A 22 -16.69 -40.12 27.75
CA ILE A 22 -15.62 -39.82 26.78
C ILE A 22 -16.18 -39.13 25.52
N ALA A 23 -17.32 -39.61 25.00
CA ALA A 23 -17.96 -39.02 23.82
C ALA A 23 -18.41 -37.56 24.07
N LEU A 24 -19.03 -37.30 25.21
CA LEU A 24 -19.46 -35.96 25.63
C LEU A 24 -18.26 -35.01 25.81
N SER A 25 -17.19 -35.50 26.43
CA SER A 25 -15.97 -34.74 26.62
C SER A 25 -15.29 -34.39 25.30
N ALA A 26 -15.27 -35.30 24.35
CA ALA A 26 -14.70 -35.06 23.02
C ALA A 26 -15.51 -34.04 22.21
N ASP A 27 -16.84 -34.09 22.32
CA ASP A 27 -17.71 -33.10 21.63
C ASP A 27 -17.59 -31.71 22.24
N MET A 28 -17.48 -31.63 23.56
CA MET A 28 -17.24 -30.37 24.27
C MET A 28 -15.90 -29.74 23.89
N LEU A 29 -14.84 -30.54 23.77
CA LEU A 29 -13.52 -30.09 23.33
C LEU A 29 -13.52 -29.58 21.88
N ARG A 30 -14.24 -30.27 20.98
CA ARG A 30 -14.40 -29.83 19.58
C ARG A 30 -15.12 -28.49 19.51
N THR A 31 -16.20 -28.35 20.26
CA THR A 31 -17.00 -27.11 20.29
C THR A 31 -16.18 -25.95 20.89
N PHE A 32 -15.39 -26.21 21.89
CA PHE A 32 -14.53 -25.20 22.49
C PHE A 32 -13.44 -24.72 21.52
N ARG A 33 -12.74 -25.63 20.84
CA ARG A 33 -11.77 -25.30 19.79
C ARG A 33 -12.37 -24.45 18.68
N SER A 34 -13.54 -24.84 18.17
CA SER A 34 -14.19 -24.05 17.11
C SER A 34 -14.61 -22.64 17.54
N ARG A 35 -14.92 -22.44 18.84
CA ARG A 35 -15.19 -21.10 19.38
C ARG A 35 -13.93 -20.26 19.53
N VAL A 36 -12.83 -20.85 19.95
CA VAL A 36 -11.53 -20.17 20.03
C VAL A 36 -11.05 -19.74 18.64
N ASP A 37 -11.13 -20.63 17.66
CA ASP A 37 -10.75 -20.33 16.27
C ASP A 37 -11.59 -19.16 15.69
N ARG A 38 -12.90 -19.17 15.95
CA ARG A 38 -13.79 -18.05 15.55
C ARG A 38 -13.46 -16.74 16.25
N MET A 39 -13.07 -16.79 17.53
CA MET A 39 -12.63 -15.58 18.24
C MET A 39 -11.31 -15.05 17.68
N GLN A 40 -10.35 -15.90 17.36
CA GLN A 40 -9.09 -15.51 16.72
C GLN A 40 -9.33 -14.89 15.35
N GLN A 41 -10.19 -15.49 14.51
CA GLN A 41 -10.55 -14.92 13.22
C GLN A 41 -11.21 -13.54 13.35
N LYS A 42 -12.12 -13.37 14.31
CA LYS A 42 -12.72 -12.07 14.57
C LYS A 42 -11.72 -11.03 15.07
N ALA A 43 -10.79 -11.43 15.93
CA ALA A 43 -9.72 -10.54 16.40
C ALA A 43 -8.84 -10.07 15.23
N GLN A 44 -8.44 -10.97 14.33
CA GLN A 44 -7.70 -10.63 13.12
C GLN A 44 -8.48 -9.68 12.20
N GLN A 45 -9.78 -9.94 11.99
CA GLN A 45 -10.63 -9.05 11.19
C GLN A 45 -10.74 -7.64 11.79
N VAL A 46 -10.84 -7.53 13.12
CA VAL A 46 -10.87 -6.23 13.81
C VAL A 46 -9.55 -5.49 13.63
N GLU A 47 -8.42 -6.19 13.75
CA GLU A 47 -7.10 -5.60 13.55
C GLU A 47 -6.90 -5.12 12.10
N GLU A 48 -7.34 -5.91 11.12
CA GLU A 48 -7.32 -5.52 9.71
C GLU A 48 -8.20 -4.29 9.44
N LEU A 49 -9.41 -4.23 10.03
CA LEU A 49 -10.27 -3.06 9.96
C LEU A 49 -9.65 -1.81 10.59
N HIS A 50 -8.96 -1.94 11.72
CA HIS A 50 -8.23 -0.83 12.33
C HIS A 50 -7.13 -0.31 11.39
N ARG A 51 -6.33 -1.20 10.83
CA ARG A 51 -5.28 -0.85 9.86
C ARG A 51 -5.84 -0.16 8.63
N LEU A 52 -6.93 -0.68 8.06
CA LEU A 52 -7.61 -0.06 6.91
C LEU A 52 -8.18 1.32 7.26
N ARG A 53 -8.71 1.49 8.47
CA ARG A 53 -9.21 2.78 8.95
C ARG A 53 -8.09 3.80 9.12
N GLU A 54 -6.94 3.41 9.68
CA GLU A 54 -5.77 4.28 9.79
C GLU A 54 -5.28 4.73 8.41
N GLN A 55 -5.17 3.80 7.46
CA GLN A 55 -4.82 4.13 6.07
C GLN A 55 -5.84 5.07 5.41
N ALA A 56 -7.13 4.87 5.66
CA ALA A 56 -8.17 5.75 5.13
C ALA A 56 -8.10 7.17 5.73
N VAL A 57 -7.82 7.30 7.03
CA VAL A 57 -7.65 8.60 7.70
C VAL A 57 -6.41 9.33 7.18
N GLU A 58 -5.30 8.61 6.99
CA GLU A 58 -4.08 9.19 6.41
C GLU A 58 -4.32 9.68 4.98
N MET A 59 -5.02 8.88 4.17
CA MET A 59 -5.37 9.23 2.80
C MET A 59 -6.34 10.44 2.74
N ASP A 60 -7.34 10.50 3.63
CA ASP A 60 -8.26 11.65 3.75
C ASP A 60 -7.50 12.94 4.15
N GLY A 61 -6.55 12.82 5.06
CA GLY A 61 -5.66 13.94 5.43
C GLY A 61 -4.85 14.46 4.24
N MET A 62 -4.29 13.55 3.43
CA MET A 62 -3.57 13.92 2.21
C MET A 62 -4.50 14.60 1.18
N LEU A 63 -5.72 14.07 0.99
CA LEU A 63 -6.69 14.64 0.08
C LEU A 63 -7.14 16.04 0.51
N ARG A 64 -7.40 16.27 1.80
CA ARG A 64 -7.72 17.60 2.33
C ARG A 64 -6.59 18.61 2.15
N ALA A 65 -5.34 18.17 2.26
CA ALA A 65 -4.19 19.03 2.01
C ALA A 65 -4.10 19.49 0.54
N VAL A 66 -4.64 18.69 -0.40
CA VAL A 66 -4.63 18.97 -1.83
C VAL A 66 -5.95 19.64 -2.30
N GLU A 67 -7.02 19.58 -1.52
CA GLU A 67 -8.34 20.14 -1.85
C GLU A 67 -8.31 21.64 -2.21
N PRO A 68 -7.53 22.53 -1.54
CA PRO A 68 -7.41 23.92 -1.92
C PRO A 68 -6.84 24.15 -3.33
N TYR A 69 -6.24 23.11 -3.89
CA TYR A 69 -5.66 23.13 -5.24
C TYR A 69 -6.58 22.46 -6.27
N ALA A 70 -7.80 22.07 -5.88
CA ALA A 70 -8.81 21.53 -6.78
C ALA A 70 -9.13 22.54 -7.90
N GLY A 71 -8.97 22.12 -9.14
CA GLY A 71 -9.14 23.01 -10.32
C GLY A 71 -7.84 23.61 -10.87
N SER A 72 -6.70 23.44 -10.19
CA SER A 72 -5.39 23.73 -10.76
C SER A 72 -4.85 22.47 -11.47
N SER A 73 -4.23 22.64 -12.64
CA SER A 73 -3.45 21.59 -13.28
C SER A 73 -1.97 21.76 -12.92
N ALA A 74 -1.27 20.64 -12.71
CA ALA A 74 0.18 20.69 -12.56
C ALA A 74 0.80 21.24 -13.86
N ARG A 75 1.81 22.11 -13.72
CA ARG A 75 2.55 22.59 -14.90
C ARG A 75 3.23 21.42 -15.59
N SER A 76 3.31 21.51 -16.92
CA SER A 76 4.01 20.48 -17.70
C SER A 76 5.47 20.37 -17.26
N LEU A 77 5.96 19.14 -17.12
CA LEU A 77 7.37 18.88 -16.85
C LEU A 77 8.29 19.38 -17.96
N GLU A 78 7.80 19.43 -19.20
CA GLU A 78 8.54 20.00 -20.33
C GLU A 78 8.79 21.50 -20.10
N THR A 79 7.76 22.25 -19.72
CA THR A 79 7.91 23.69 -19.41
C THR A 79 8.89 23.93 -18.27
N LEU A 80 8.78 23.13 -17.20
CA LEU A 80 9.67 23.22 -16.03
C LEU A 80 11.13 22.86 -16.40
N LYS A 81 11.28 21.87 -17.26
CA LYS A 81 12.60 21.46 -17.80
C LYS A 81 13.22 22.60 -18.60
N ASP A 82 12.46 23.22 -19.50
CA ASP A 82 12.98 24.33 -20.35
C ASP A 82 13.41 25.56 -19.51
N GLU A 83 12.69 25.82 -18.40
CA GLU A 83 13.08 26.87 -17.44
C GLU A 83 14.34 26.53 -16.63
N ALA A 84 14.46 25.27 -16.21
CA ALA A 84 15.55 24.83 -15.35
C ALA A 84 16.83 24.46 -16.11
N LEU A 85 16.69 23.91 -17.32
CA LEU A 85 17.71 23.32 -18.17
C LEU A 85 17.54 23.80 -19.62
N PRO A 86 17.69 25.09 -19.89
CA PRO A 86 17.52 25.63 -21.23
C PRO A 86 18.54 25.03 -22.21
N GLY A 87 18.05 24.52 -23.34
CA GLY A 87 18.89 23.93 -24.40
C GLY A 87 19.36 22.49 -24.17
N GLU A 88 19.06 21.88 -23.01
CA GLU A 88 19.44 20.50 -22.76
C GLU A 88 18.39 19.52 -23.32
N ALA A 89 18.88 18.42 -23.92
CA ALA A 89 18.01 17.37 -24.45
C ALA A 89 17.37 16.58 -23.30
N ALA A 90 16.03 16.55 -23.32
CA ALA A 90 15.28 15.74 -22.40
C ALA A 90 14.14 15.02 -23.14
N GLU A 91 13.85 13.82 -22.71
CA GLU A 91 12.67 13.07 -23.13
C GLU A 91 11.74 12.94 -21.92
N VAL A 92 10.53 13.49 -22.06
CA VAL A 92 9.48 13.38 -21.05
C VAL A 92 8.40 12.45 -21.59
N ARG A 93 8.18 11.33 -20.93
CA ARG A 93 7.13 10.36 -21.26
C ARG A 93 6.11 10.31 -20.14
N GLU A 94 4.90 10.79 -20.39
CA GLU A 94 3.80 10.60 -19.46
C GLU A 94 3.32 9.15 -19.53
N ARG A 95 3.14 8.54 -18.36
CA ARG A 95 2.53 7.21 -18.23
C ARG A 95 1.00 7.32 -18.19
N GLU A 96 0.35 6.19 -18.31
CA GLU A 96 -1.11 6.09 -18.17
C GLU A 96 -1.56 6.66 -16.80
N ARG A 97 -2.67 7.39 -16.82
CA ARG A 97 -3.26 7.99 -15.63
C ARG A 97 -3.91 6.90 -14.79
N VAL A 98 -3.66 6.93 -13.49
CA VAL A 98 -4.25 5.98 -12.52
C VAL A 98 -5.33 6.70 -11.74
N THR A 99 -6.56 6.20 -11.79
CA THR A 99 -7.65 6.70 -10.94
C THR A 99 -7.38 6.25 -9.50
N LEU A 100 -7.26 7.19 -8.57
CA LEU A 100 -6.98 6.92 -7.15
C LEU A 100 -8.26 6.77 -6.35
N THR A 101 -9.15 7.75 -6.43
CA THR A 101 -10.49 7.76 -5.82
C THR A 101 -11.43 8.59 -6.69
N ALA A 102 -12.73 8.66 -6.33
CA ALA A 102 -13.71 9.45 -7.06
C ALA A 102 -13.24 10.92 -7.20
N GLY A 103 -12.96 11.32 -8.43
CA GLY A 103 -12.55 12.67 -8.78
C GLY A 103 -11.04 12.97 -8.66
N TRP A 104 -10.18 11.99 -8.31
CA TRP A 104 -8.73 12.18 -8.25
C TRP A 104 -7.99 11.19 -9.13
N THR A 105 -7.00 11.70 -9.86
CA THR A 105 -6.13 10.91 -10.75
C THR A 105 -4.67 11.15 -10.41
N GLY A 106 -3.91 10.08 -10.32
CA GLY A 106 -2.46 10.11 -10.30
C GLY A 106 -1.91 10.20 -11.72
N ARG A 107 -0.97 11.11 -11.95
CA ARG A 107 -0.16 11.17 -13.17
C ARG A 107 1.26 10.80 -12.82
N GLN A 108 1.88 10.01 -13.65
CA GLN A 108 3.28 9.62 -13.52
C GLN A 108 4.00 9.94 -14.83
N ALA A 109 5.22 10.43 -14.73
CA ALA A 109 6.04 10.72 -15.90
C ALA A 109 7.47 10.22 -15.68
N ASP A 110 8.04 9.65 -16.74
CA ASP A 110 9.44 9.32 -16.84
C ASP A 110 10.18 10.47 -17.54
N VAL A 111 11.20 11.00 -16.90
CA VAL A 111 12.04 12.07 -17.46
C VAL A 111 13.45 11.54 -17.65
N GLN A 112 13.90 11.49 -18.90
CA GLN A 112 15.27 11.11 -19.25
C GLN A 112 16.04 12.35 -19.68
N LEU A 113 17.12 12.63 -19.00
CA LEU A 113 18.00 13.76 -19.21
C LEU A 113 19.39 13.22 -19.60
N LYS A 114 19.97 13.72 -20.66
CA LYS A 114 21.30 13.29 -21.12
C LYS A 114 22.31 14.41 -20.93
N ASN A 115 23.46 14.05 -20.35
CA ASN A 115 24.61 14.92 -20.18
C ASN A 115 24.30 16.26 -19.49
N VAL A 116 23.41 16.26 -18.49
CA VAL A 116 22.96 17.48 -17.81
C VAL A 116 23.86 17.84 -16.63
N PRO A 117 24.08 19.14 -16.35
CA PRO A 117 24.76 19.57 -15.14
C PRO A 117 23.99 19.15 -13.88
N ILE A 118 24.64 18.55 -12.91
CA ILE A 118 24.01 18.09 -11.66
C ILE A 118 23.30 19.23 -10.93
N LYS A 119 23.87 20.44 -10.95
CA LYS A 119 23.23 21.64 -10.37
C LYS A 119 21.91 21.98 -11.07
N GLY A 120 21.86 21.87 -12.39
CA GLY A 120 20.65 22.08 -13.19
C GLY A 120 19.59 21.03 -12.90
N LEU A 121 19.98 19.76 -12.78
CA LEU A 121 19.09 18.67 -12.38
C LEU A 121 18.45 18.94 -11.01
N MET A 122 19.24 19.33 -10.02
CA MET A 122 18.73 19.66 -8.68
C MET A 122 17.78 20.87 -8.70
N ARG A 123 18.08 21.87 -9.54
CA ARG A 123 17.17 23.01 -9.75
C ARG A 123 15.85 22.59 -10.37
N PHE A 124 15.88 21.70 -11.38
CA PHE A 124 14.67 21.15 -12.00
C PHE A 124 13.79 20.41 -10.99
N ILE A 125 14.38 19.51 -10.20
CA ILE A 125 13.64 18.76 -9.16
C ILE A 125 12.99 19.73 -8.18
N ARG A 126 13.74 20.70 -7.65
CA ARG A 126 13.21 21.70 -6.71
C ARG A 126 12.08 22.51 -7.32
N MET A 127 12.23 23.00 -8.54
CA MET A 127 11.18 23.75 -9.23
C MET A 127 9.93 22.91 -9.46
N ALA A 128 10.07 21.61 -9.70
CA ALA A 128 8.94 20.70 -9.85
C ALA A 128 8.21 20.45 -8.51
N GLU A 129 8.93 20.36 -7.41
CA GLU A 129 8.38 20.15 -6.06
C GLU A 129 7.76 21.44 -5.46
N GLU A 130 8.28 22.61 -5.82
CA GLU A 130 7.79 23.92 -5.34
C GLU A 130 6.53 24.42 -6.09
N GLN A 131 6.01 23.66 -7.06
CA GLN A 131 4.78 24.02 -7.76
C GLN A 131 3.56 24.00 -6.83
N ARG A 132 2.53 24.77 -7.18
CA ARG A 132 1.25 24.76 -6.47
C ARG A 132 0.62 23.36 -6.41
N LEU A 133 0.70 22.59 -7.51
CA LEU A 133 0.51 21.14 -7.54
C LEU A 133 1.87 20.49 -7.80
N PRO A 134 2.53 20.00 -6.75
CA PRO A 134 3.89 19.54 -6.86
C PRO A 134 3.99 18.23 -7.64
N TRP A 135 5.05 18.13 -8.44
CA TRP A 135 5.55 16.87 -8.91
C TRP A 135 6.50 16.30 -7.84
N ARG A 136 6.20 15.13 -7.32
CA ARG A 136 7.05 14.45 -6.34
C ARG A 136 8.01 13.51 -7.05
N LEU A 137 9.26 13.52 -6.63
CA LEU A 137 10.27 12.58 -7.10
C LEU A 137 10.05 11.21 -6.45
N ARG A 138 9.72 10.20 -7.25
CA ARG A 138 9.56 8.81 -6.79
C ARG A 138 10.87 8.04 -6.85
N SER A 139 11.61 8.20 -7.94
CA SER A 139 12.94 7.60 -8.09
C SER A 139 13.85 8.47 -8.95
N CYS A 140 15.13 8.41 -8.66
CA CYS A 140 16.17 9.11 -9.40
C CYS A 140 17.36 8.17 -9.59
N THR A 141 17.77 7.98 -10.82
CA THR A 141 19.01 7.26 -11.17
C THR A 141 19.91 8.19 -11.94
N ILE A 142 21.14 8.40 -11.45
CA ILE A 142 22.13 9.26 -12.08
C ILE A 142 23.34 8.41 -12.45
N ARG A 143 23.78 8.55 -13.69
CA ARG A 143 25.04 7.96 -14.20
C ARG A 143 25.97 9.08 -14.58
N ALA A 144 27.20 9.07 -14.06
CA ALA A 144 28.19 10.07 -14.42
C ALA A 144 28.49 10.00 -15.92
N ALA A 145 28.51 11.16 -16.58
CA ALA A 145 29.02 11.23 -17.95
C ALA A 145 30.55 11.09 -17.97
N SER A 146 31.07 10.33 -18.93
CA SER A 146 32.49 10.07 -19.07
C SER A 146 33.29 11.29 -19.54
N ASP A 147 32.64 12.18 -20.25
CA ASP A 147 33.27 13.23 -21.07
C ASP A 147 33.30 14.60 -20.41
N ARG A 148 32.48 14.86 -19.38
CA ARG A 148 32.46 16.18 -18.70
C ARG A 148 32.29 16.03 -17.20
N ARG A 149 33.18 16.65 -16.44
CA ARG A 149 33.07 16.72 -14.97
C ARG A 149 31.86 17.51 -14.55
N GLY A 150 31.06 16.96 -13.65
CA GLY A 150 29.87 17.63 -13.08
C GLY A 150 28.60 17.49 -13.92
N THR A 151 28.65 16.66 -14.99
CA THR A 151 27.45 16.30 -15.78
C THR A 151 27.15 14.82 -15.66
N GLY A 152 25.93 14.43 -15.98
CA GLY A 152 25.50 13.03 -15.95
C GLY A 152 24.19 12.81 -16.70
N ASP A 153 23.93 11.55 -16.99
CA ASP A 153 22.64 11.11 -17.48
C ASP A 153 21.74 10.82 -16.27
N ALA A 154 20.55 11.37 -16.27
CA ALA A 154 19.58 11.17 -15.20
C ALA A 154 18.29 10.58 -15.73
N THR A 155 17.76 9.60 -15.02
CA THR A 155 16.42 9.05 -15.22
C THR A 155 15.61 9.30 -13.95
N LEU A 156 14.53 10.06 -14.09
CA LEU A 156 13.65 10.41 -12.98
C LEU A 156 12.28 9.82 -13.22
N VAL A 157 11.65 9.36 -12.15
CA VAL A 157 10.21 9.05 -12.13
C VAL A 157 9.53 10.07 -11.24
N MET A 158 8.68 10.90 -11.84
CA MET A 158 7.95 11.96 -11.16
C MET A 158 6.47 11.60 -11.09
N GLU A 159 5.81 11.94 -9.99
CA GLU A 159 4.38 11.73 -9.82
C GLU A 159 3.68 12.97 -9.28
N THR A 160 2.44 13.17 -9.70
CA THR A 160 1.58 14.25 -9.20
C THR A 160 0.13 13.74 -9.11
N ILE A 161 -0.66 14.40 -8.29
CA ILE A 161 -2.08 14.11 -8.12
C ILE A 161 -2.86 15.30 -8.65
N GLN A 162 -3.91 15.06 -9.44
CA GLN A 162 -4.81 16.10 -9.92
C GLN A 162 -6.26 15.68 -9.77
N ARG A 163 -7.15 16.65 -9.58
CA ARG A 163 -8.59 16.39 -9.59
C ARG A 163 -9.09 16.34 -11.02
N VAL A 164 -9.91 15.34 -11.33
CA VAL A 164 -10.65 15.25 -12.60
C VAL A 164 -11.96 16.01 -12.41
N ASN A 165 -12.18 17.03 -13.23
CA ASN A 165 -13.48 17.73 -13.30
C ASN A 165 -14.47 16.90 -14.10
#